data_bf89e8c146e9e144ea958a741eadf8ca
#
_entry.id   bf89e8c146e9e144ea958a741eadf8ca
#
_cell.length_a   1.000
_cell.length_b   1.000
_cell.length_c   1.000
_cell.angle_alpha   90.00
_cell.angle_beta   90.00
_cell.angle_gamma   90.00
#
_symmetry.space_group_name_H-M   'P 1'
#
loop_
_entity.id
_entity.type
_entity.pdbx_description
1 polymer ?
#
loop_
_entity_poly.entity_id
_entity_poly.type
_entity_poly.pdbx_seq_one_letter_code
_entity_poly.pdbx_strand_id
1 'polypeptide(L)'
;MPTTAKLDLYKVHKSEYVTPKEPMLIQTKRAKYLAFTGRGAPAGEAFQKAVGALYNVAYTLKMAKKFAGQDYKVCNLEGLWWGAKEAEDFALQPPDTWNWKLLIRVPDFILSLIHI
;
A
#
# COMPACT_ATOMS: atom_id res chain seq x y z
N MET A 1 -33.14 -0.72 4.07
CA MET A 1 -32.10 -0.60 3.04
C MET A 1 -31.01 -1.61 3.26
N PRO A 2 -30.77 -2.46 2.29
CA PRO A 2 -29.62 -3.33 2.41
C PRO A 2 -28.36 -2.48 2.42
N THR A 3 -27.53 -2.67 3.42
CA THR A 3 -26.21 -2.07 3.46
C THR A 3 -25.34 -2.81 2.46
N THR A 4 -24.65 -2.07 1.59
CA THR A 4 -23.66 -2.67 0.70
C THR A 4 -22.60 -3.35 1.56
N ALA A 5 -22.32 -4.62 1.31
CA ALA A 5 -21.28 -5.33 2.02
C ALA A 5 -19.95 -4.64 1.78
N LYS A 6 -19.23 -4.35 2.86
CA LYS A 6 -17.91 -3.73 2.78
C LYS A 6 -16.89 -4.75 2.28
N LEU A 7 -16.26 -4.47 1.15
CA LEU A 7 -15.24 -5.35 0.57
C LEU A 7 -14.00 -5.33 1.46
N ASP A 8 -13.51 -6.49 1.84
CA ASP A 8 -12.28 -6.67 2.60
C ASP A 8 -11.32 -7.53 1.78
N LEU A 9 -10.28 -6.91 1.23
CA LEU A 9 -9.31 -7.59 0.38
C LEU A 9 -8.52 -8.66 1.13
N TYR A 10 -8.35 -8.53 2.44
CA TYR A 10 -7.68 -9.54 3.25
C TYR A 10 -8.49 -10.84 3.32
N LYS A 11 -9.81 -10.74 3.28
CA LYS A 11 -10.70 -11.90 3.26
C LYS A 11 -10.80 -12.51 1.86
N VAL A 12 -10.93 -11.67 0.84
CA VAL A 12 -11.05 -12.10 -0.55
C VAL A 12 -9.78 -12.79 -1.03
N HIS A 13 -8.62 -12.26 -0.64
CA HIS A 13 -7.32 -12.79 -1.03
C HIS A 13 -6.59 -13.42 0.16
N LYS A 14 -7.30 -14.14 0.99
CA LYS A 14 -6.77 -14.70 2.24
C LYS A 14 -5.47 -15.47 2.06
N SER A 15 -5.34 -16.22 0.98
CA SER A 15 -4.13 -17.01 0.71
C SER A 15 -2.87 -16.16 0.55
N GLU A 16 -3.01 -14.89 0.14
CA GLU A 16 -1.89 -13.96 -0.01
C GLU A 16 -1.45 -13.33 1.33
N TYR A 17 -2.27 -13.44 2.37
CA TYR A 17 -2.05 -12.79 3.67
C TYR A 17 -1.87 -13.77 4.82
N VAL A 18 -1.81 -15.06 4.53
CA VAL A 18 -1.52 -16.09 5.54
C VAL A 18 -0.03 -16.08 5.87
N THR A 19 0.29 -16.14 7.16
CA THR A 19 1.68 -16.19 7.63
C THR A 19 1.97 -17.62 8.10
N PRO A 20 2.56 -18.47 7.26
CA PRO A 20 2.93 -19.83 7.66
C PRO A 20 4.12 -19.81 8.63
N LYS A 21 4.26 -20.89 9.42
CA LYS A 21 5.36 -21.00 10.37
C LYS A 21 6.71 -21.15 9.68
N GLU A 22 6.73 -21.74 8.47
CA GLU A 22 7.95 -21.94 7.68
C GLU A 22 7.93 -21.03 6.46
N PRO A 23 9.10 -20.58 5.98
CA PRO A 23 9.18 -19.82 4.74
C PRO A 23 8.54 -20.60 3.59
N MET A 24 7.76 -19.92 2.78
CA MET A 24 6.99 -20.52 1.69
C MET A 24 6.97 -19.58 0.51
N LEU A 25 7.19 -20.14 -0.67
CA LEU A 25 7.03 -19.38 -1.92
C LEU A 25 5.57 -19.47 -2.37
N ILE A 26 4.94 -18.33 -2.51
CA ILE A 26 3.56 -18.25 -3.02
C ILE A 26 3.53 -17.41 -4.28
N GLN A 27 2.58 -17.71 -5.15
CA GLN A 27 2.32 -16.91 -6.34
C GLN A 27 1.05 -16.10 -6.10
N THR A 28 1.19 -14.77 -6.18
CA THR A 28 0.06 -13.86 -5.99
C THR A 28 -0.48 -13.40 -7.34
N LYS A 29 -1.75 -12.98 -7.34
CA LYS A 29 -2.38 -12.42 -8.52
C LYS A 29 -1.96 -10.95 -8.66
N ARG A 30 -2.10 -10.43 -9.89
CA ARG A 30 -1.90 -9.01 -10.14
C ARG A 30 -2.86 -8.19 -9.28
N ALA A 31 -2.36 -7.12 -8.69
CA ALA A 31 -3.13 -6.23 -7.81
C ALA A 31 -2.85 -4.77 -8.15
N LYS A 32 -3.78 -3.91 -7.76
CA LYS A 32 -3.64 -2.46 -7.93
C LYS A 32 -3.26 -1.82 -6.60
N TYR A 33 -2.41 -0.82 -6.66
CA TYR A 33 -1.92 -0.10 -5.50
C TYR A 33 -1.92 1.39 -5.74
N LEU A 34 -2.20 2.16 -4.69
CA LEU A 34 -1.76 3.54 -4.61
C LEU A 34 -0.29 3.49 -4.22
N ALA A 35 0.55 4.22 -4.92
CA ALA A 35 1.99 4.17 -4.70
C ALA A 35 2.62 5.55 -4.66
N PHE A 36 3.63 5.70 -3.82
CA PHE A 36 4.44 6.91 -3.71
C PHE A 36 5.89 6.51 -3.48
N THR A 37 6.78 7.00 -4.33
CA THR A 37 8.21 6.71 -4.26
C THR A 37 8.95 7.92 -3.71
N GLY A 38 9.88 7.69 -2.79
CA GLY A 38 10.67 8.75 -2.23
C GLY A 38 12.01 8.26 -1.72
N ARG A 39 12.73 9.15 -1.02
CA ARG A 39 14.06 8.89 -0.49
C ARG A 39 14.22 9.56 0.86
N GLY A 40 14.92 8.92 1.76
CA GLY A 40 15.26 9.45 3.06
C GLY A 40 15.07 8.43 4.18
N ALA A 41 15.42 8.82 5.40
CA ALA A 41 15.31 7.97 6.57
C ALA A 41 13.83 7.77 6.98
N PRO A 42 13.49 6.60 7.57
CA PRO A 42 12.13 6.37 8.07
C PRO A 42 11.66 7.39 9.11
N ALA A 43 12.57 7.91 9.92
CA ALA A 43 12.28 8.95 10.90
C ALA A 43 12.25 10.35 10.28
N GLY A 44 12.58 10.48 9.00
CA GLY A 44 12.68 11.77 8.31
C GLY A 44 11.32 12.35 7.97
N GLU A 45 11.32 13.67 7.77
CA GLU A 45 10.10 14.43 7.47
C GLU A 45 9.47 14.01 6.13
N ALA A 46 10.31 13.74 5.10
CA ALA A 46 9.83 13.34 3.79
C ALA A 46 9.01 12.04 3.86
N PHE A 47 9.50 11.05 4.61
CA PHE A 47 8.78 9.78 4.79
C PHE A 47 7.46 9.99 5.53
N GLN A 48 7.47 10.75 6.63
CA GLN A 48 6.28 11.01 7.43
C GLN A 48 5.20 11.76 6.64
N LYS A 49 5.60 12.74 5.85
CA LYS A 49 4.67 13.47 4.97
C LYS A 49 4.10 12.58 3.88
N ALA A 50 4.92 11.70 3.30
CA ALA A 50 4.46 10.77 2.26
C ALA A 50 3.44 9.77 2.80
N VAL A 51 3.65 9.23 4.00
CA VAL A 51 2.70 8.33 4.66
C VAL A 51 1.35 9.03 4.84
N GLY A 52 1.36 10.25 5.40
CA GLY A 52 0.14 11.02 5.62
C GLY A 52 -0.59 11.34 4.33
N ALA A 53 0.14 11.76 3.30
CA ALA A 53 -0.44 12.08 1.99
C ALA A 53 -1.06 10.85 1.34
N LEU A 54 -0.38 9.71 1.40
CA LEU A 54 -0.89 8.48 0.80
C LEU A 54 -2.17 8.01 1.48
N TYR A 55 -2.23 8.02 2.82
CA TYR A 55 -3.45 7.69 3.55
C TYR A 55 -4.57 8.69 3.28
N ASN A 56 -4.26 9.96 3.14
CA ASN A 56 -5.26 10.97 2.80
C ASN A 56 -5.93 10.66 1.47
N VAL A 57 -5.15 10.32 0.45
CA VAL A 57 -5.68 9.90 -0.85
C VAL A 57 -6.47 8.60 -0.72
N ALA A 58 -5.94 7.63 0.02
CA ALA A 58 -6.60 6.33 0.20
C ALA A 58 -7.99 6.47 0.83
N TYR A 59 -8.12 7.28 1.88
CA TYR A 59 -9.41 7.50 2.53
C TYR A 59 -10.34 8.38 1.71
N THR A 60 -9.83 9.33 0.95
CA THR A 60 -10.64 10.13 0.02
C THR A 60 -11.29 9.24 -1.04
N LEU A 61 -10.52 8.33 -1.61
CA LEU A 61 -11.03 7.34 -2.57
C LEU A 61 -12.07 6.41 -1.93
N LYS A 62 -11.76 5.90 -0.75
CA LYS A 62 -12.65 5.01 -0.02
C LYS A 62 -14.00 5.68 0.25
N MET A 63 -13.99 6.91 0.72
CA MET A 63 -15.23 7.63 1.00
C MET A 63 -16.02 7.93 -0.26
N ALA A 64 -15.37 8.31 -1.34
CA ALA A 64 -16.04 8.52 -2.64
C ALA A 64 -16.74 7.24 -3.12
N LYS A 65 -16.06 6.09 -3.00
CA LYS A 65 -16.64 4.81 -3.39
C LYS A 65 -17.73 4.33 -2.44
N LYS A 66 -17.60 4.60 -1.15
CA LYS A 66 -18.65 4.31 -0.18
C LYS A 66 -19.96 5.01 -0.53
N PHE A 67 -19.89 6.30 -0.85
CA PHE A 67 -21.07 7.08 -1.24
C PHE A 67 -21.64 6.65 -2.58
N ALA A 68 -20.83 6.01 -3.43
CA ALA A 68 -21.29 5.45 -4.70
C ALA A 68 -21.80 4.01 -4.59
N GLY A 69 -21.87 3.45 -3.39
CA GLY A 69 -22.35 2.09 -3.16
C GLY A 69 -21.30 0.99 -3.30
N GLN A 70 -20.02 1.35 -3.35
CA GLN A 70 -18.91 0.42 -3.51
C GLN A 70 -17.91 0.57 -2.36
N ASP A 71 -18.38 0.40 -1.12
CA ASP A 71 -17.52 0.53 0.05
C ASP A 71 -16.49 -0.60 0.14
N TYR A 72 -15.33 -0.27 0.68
CA TYR A 72 -14.27 -1.24 0.92
C TYR A 72 -13.43 -0.83 2.13
N LYS A 73 -12.72 -1.80 2.71
CA LYS A 73 -11.80 -1.55 3.80
C LYS A 73 -10.47 -1.06 3.23
N VAL A 74 -9.95 0.04 3.77
CA VAL A 74 -8.61 0.53 3.40
C VAL A 74 -7.57 -0.44 3.94
N CYS A 75 -6.69 -0.92 3.06
CA CYS A 75 -5.62 -1.82 3.44
C CYS A 75 -4.50 -1.09 4.18
N ASN A 76 -3.70 -1.86 4.90
CA ASN A 76 -2.56 -1.33 5.62
C ASN A 76 -1.46 -0.90 4.65
N LEU A 77 -0.63 0.03 5.10
CA LEU A 77 0.53 0.49 4.36
C LEU A 77 1.53 -0.64 4.18
N GLU A 78 2.05 -0.78 2.97
CA GLU A 78 3.16 -1.66 2.64
C GLU A 78 4.33 -0.81 2.17
N GLY A 79 5.53 -1.31 2.34
CA GLY A 79 6.73 -0.58 1.93
C GLY A 79 7.76 -1.49 1.30
N LEU A 80 8.39 -0.97 0.25
CA LEU A 80 9.57 -1.57 -0.37
C LEU A 80 10.73 -0.63 -0.12
N TRP A 81 11.85 -1.18 0.31
CA TRP A 81 13.04 -0.41 0.70
C TRP A 81 14.26 -0.92 -0.05
N TRP A 82 15.09 0.00 -0.53
CA TRP A 82 16.37 -0.36 -1.16
C TRP A 82 17.37 0.77 -0.99
N GLY A 83 18.65 0.43 -1.08
CA GLY A 83 19.73 1.40 -0.97
C GLY A 83 20.07 2.09 -2.29
N ALA A 84 20.86 3.14 -2.20
CA ALA A 84 21.37 3.84 -3.38
C ALA A 84 22.31 2.97 -4.23
N LYS A 85 22.96 1.98 -3.61
CA LYS A 85 23.87 1.03 -4.27
C LYS A 85 23.21 -0.35 -4.28
N GLU A 86 22.83 -0.83 -5.46
CA GLU A 86 22.09 -2.09 -5.60
C GLU A 86 22.87 -3.32 -5.15
N ALA A 87 24.21 -3.30 -5.31
CA ALA A 87 25.06 -4.44 -4.96
C ALA A 87 25.32 -4.58 -3.46
N GLU A 88 24.91 -3.62 -2.64
CA GLU A 88 25.15 -3.60 -1.20
C GLU A 88 23.83 -3.69 -0.42
N ASP A 89 23.90 -4.33 0.76
CA ASP A 89 22.76 -4.36 1.67
C ASP A 89 22.39 -2.93 2.08
N PHE A 90 21.16 -2.51 1.81
CA PHE A 90 20.73 -1.15 2.12
C PHE A 90 20.81 -0.83 3.61
N ALA A 91 20.65 -1.83 4.48
CA ALA A 91 20.71 -1.64 5.93
C ALA A 91 22.09 -1.16 6.41
N LEU A 92 23.14 -1.41 5.62
CA LEU A 92 24.50 -0.97 5.91
C LEU A 92 24.82 0.41 5.34
N GLN A 93 23.91 0.99 4.57
CA GLN A 93 24.06 2.31 3.98
C GLN A 93 23.44 3.37 4.88
N PRO A 94 23.89 4.65 4.82
CA PRO A 94 23.28 5.69 5.64
C PRO A 94 21.78 5.80 5.39
N PRO A 95 20.95 5.85 6.45
CA PRO A 95 19.48 5.87 6.30
C PRO A 95 18.94 7.01 5.42
N ASP A 96 19.60 8.16 5.41
CA ASP A 96 19.19 9.29 4.57
C ASP A 96 19.38 9.02 3.07
N THR A 97 20.07 7.96 2.70
CA THR A 97 20.26 7.52 1.31
C THR A 97 19.31 6.39 0.90
N TRP A 98 18.49 5.92 1.81
CA TRP A 98 17.53 4.85 1.51
C TRP A 98 16.43 5.34 0.59
N ASN A 99 16.08 4.49 -0.37
CA ASN A 99 14.93 4.70 -1.23
C ASN A 99 13.77 3.85 -0.72
N TRP A 100 12.56 4.34 -0.93
CA TRP A 100 11.37 3.61 -0.53
C TRP A 100 10.22 3.84 -1.50
N LYS A 101 9.37 2.85 -1.58
CA LYS A 101 8.09 2.92 -2.29
C LYS A 101 7.01 2.49 -1.33
N LEU A 102 6.10 3.40 -1.03
CA LEU A 102 4.96 3.16 -0.17
C LEU A 102 3.78 2.72 -1.02
N LEU A 103 3.02 1.74 -0.53
CA LEU A 103 1.94 1.11 -1.27
C LEU A 103 0.75 0.91 -0.36
N ILE A 104 -0.44 1.18 -0.88
CA ILE A 104 -1.70 0.77 -0.24
C ILE A 104 -2.52 0.06 -1.30
N ARG A 105 -2.85 -1.21 -1.08
CA ARG A 105 -3.64 -1.98 -2.02
C ARG A 105 -5.04 -1.42 -2.13
N VAL A 106 -5.56 -1.37 -3.36
CA VAL A 106 -6.93 -0.92 -3.64
C VAL A 106 -7.67 -1.99 -4.45
N PRO A 107 -9.02 -2.01 -4.38
CA PRO A 107 -9.81 -2.91 -5.22
C PRO A 107 -9.62 -2.64 -6.72
N ASP A 108 -9.90 -3.66 -7.52
CA ASP A 108 -9.74 -3.58 -8.98
C ASP A 108 -10.63 -2.52 -9.64
N PHE A 109 -11.74 -2.15 -8.99
CA PHE A 109 -12.63 -1.12 -9.53
C PHE A 109 -12.11 0.31 -9.39
N ILE A 110 -10.98 0.51 -8.71
CA ILE A 110 -10.30 1.82 -8.71
C ILE A 110 -9.54 1.93 -10.02
N LEU A 111 -10.02 2.79 -10.93
CA LEU A 111 -9.48 2.89 -12.28
C LEU A 111 -8.41 3.95 -12.42
N SER A 112 -8.64 5.14 -11.87
CA SER A 112 -7.71 6.26 -12.02
C SER A 112 -7.92 7.30 -10.92
N LEU A 113 -6.83 7.91 -10.48
CA LEU A 113 -6.87 9.03 -9.54
C LEU A 113 -7.34 10.32 -10.19
N ILE A 114 -7.24 10.41 -11.52
CA ILE A 114 -7.61 11.63 -12.26
C ILE A 114 -9.10 11.93 -12.16
N HIS A 115 -9.91 10.90 -11.93
CA HIS A 115 -11.37 11.02 -11.93
C HIS A 115 -11.98 11.20 -10.53
N ILE A 116 -11.19 11.57 -9.57
CA ILE A 116 -11.64 11.79 -8.19
C ILE A 116 -12.15 13.21 -8.00
#